data_26e6a469b264a77f96b61b7d2ed48b77
#
_entry.id   26e6a469b264a77f96b61b7d2ed48b77
#
_cell.length_a   1.000
_cell.length_b   1.000
_cell.length_c   1.000
_cell.angle_alpha   90.00
_cell.angle_beta   90.00
_cell.angle_gamma   90.00
#
_symmetry.space_group_name_H-M   'P 1'
#
loop_
_entity.id
_entity.type
_entity.pdbx_description
1 polymer ?
#
loop_
_entity_poly.entity_id
_entity_poly.type
_entity_poly.pdbx_seq_one_letter_code
_entity_poly.pdbx_strand_id
1 'polypeptide(L)'
;KYTKEELLAGSVDKLIEQGVIRKEDILFIDVRFEPYANVIFDHNIYEARKIVRNYLASIGIETIGRFGEWDYLWSDQALYSGLSIK
;
A
#
# COMPACT_ATOMS: atom_id res chain seq x y z
N LYS A 1 13.61 18.32 -4.25
CA LYS A 1 12.87 17.36 -3.41
C LYS A 1 11.97 18.13 -2.44
N TYR A 2 10.69 17.85 -2.43
CA TYR A 2 9.72 18.54 -1.60
C TYR A 2 9.74 18.03 -0.16
N THR A 3 9.50 18.95 0.79
CA THR A 3 9.25 18.56 2.19
C THR A 3 7.84 17.97 2.34
N LYS A 4 7.60 17.30 3.47
CA LYS A 4 6.27 16.77 3.82
C LYS A 4 5.21 17.89 3.88
N GLU A 5 5.57 19.01 4.47
CA GLU A 5 4.74 20.20 4.61
C GLU A 5 4.40 20.83 3.26
N GLU A 6 5.37 20.94 2.37
CA GLU A 6 5.18 21.45 1.01
C GLU A 6 4.26 20.57 0.18
N LEU A 7 4.45 19.25 0.25
CA LEU A 7 3.57 18.29 -0.44
C LEU A 7 2.13 18.36 0.09
N LEU A 8 1.98 18.48 1.40
CA LEU A 8 0.67 18.58 2.02
C LEU A 8 -0.04 19.86 1.59
N ALA A 9 0.59 21.02 1.73
CA ALA A 9 0.03 22.30 1.35
C ALA A 9 -0.35 22.34 -0.13
N GLY A 10 0.55 21.90 -1.01
CA GLY A 10 0.32 21.85 -2.44
C GLY A 10 -0.82 20.92 -2.84
N SER A 11 -0.95 19.76 -2.18
CA SER A 11 -2.05 18.83 -2.44
C SER A 11 -3.40 19.37 -2.02
N VAL A 12 -3.48 19.98 -0.84
CA VAL A 12 -4.72 20.62 -0.33
C VAL A 12 -5.15 21.77 -1.23
N ASP A 13 -4.21 22.65 -1.60
CA ASP A 13 -4.49 23.79 -2.48
C ASP A 13 -5.03 23.33 -3.84
N LYS A 14 -4.45 22.27 -4.41
CA LYS A 14 -4.92 21.70 -5.67
C LYS A 14 -6.31 21.10 -5.57
N LEU A 15 -6.64 20.41 -4.50
CA LEU A 15 -7.98 19.85 -4.29
C LEU A 15 -9.04 20.94 -4.15
N ILE A 16 -8.70 22.06 -3.48
CA ILE A 16 -9.58 23.22 -3.36
C ILE A 16 -9.74 23.92 -4.73
N GLU A 17 -8.63 24.15 -5.43
CA GLU A 17 -8.63 24.77 -6.76
C GLU A 17 -9.49 23.99 -7.76
N GLN A 18 -9.45 22.66 -7.70
CA GLN A 18 -10.25 21.79 -8.56
C GLN A 18 -11.70 21.60 -8.09
N GLY A 19 -12.09 22.22 -6.97
CA GLY A 19 -13.45 22.12 -6.44
C GLY A 19 -13.81 20.74 -5.85
N VAL A 20 -12.81 19.92 -5.53
CA VAL A 20 -13.04 18.59 -4.92
C VAL A 20 -13.42 18.74 -3.44
N ILE A 21 -12.79 19.66 -2.75
CA ILE A 21 -13.07 19.97 -1.33
C ILE A 21 -13.15 21.49 -1.14
N ARG A 22 -13.84 21.93 -0.09
CA ARG A 22 -13.82 23.35 0.35
C ARG A 22 -12.95 23.45 1.59
N LYS A 23 -12.28 24.59 1.76
CA LYS A 23 -11.36 24.82 2.88
C LYS A 23 -12.07 24.66 4.24
N GLU A 24 -13.29 25.14 4.33
CA GLU A 24 -14.12 25.08 5.54
C GLU A 24 -14.61 23.67 5.90
N ASP A 25 -14.55 22.72 4.96
CA ASP A 25 -14.96 21.34 5.19
C ASP A 25 -13.82 20.48 5.75
N ILE A 26 -12.59 21.02 5.80
CA ILE A 26 -11.43 20.30 6.28
C ILE A 26 -11.42 20.29 7.81
N LEU A 27 -11.65 19.12 8.42
CA LEU A 27 -11.64 18.96 9.85
C LEU A 27 -10.28 18.51 10.39
N PHE A 28 -9.57 17.71 9.59
CA PHE A 28 -8.30 17.13 9.99
C PHE A 28 -7.52 16.69 8.77
N ILE A 29 -6.20 16.79 8.84
CA ILE A 29 -5.28 16.30 7.81
C ILE A 29 -4.16 15.50 8.47
N ASP A 30 -3.90 14.30 7.98
CA ASP A 30 -2.74 13.49 8.37
C ASP A 30 -1.95 13.10 7.11
N VAL A 31 -0.64 13.18 7.21
CA VAL A 31 0.29 12.79 6.13
C VAL A 31 1.31 11.80 6.67
N ARG A 32 1.34 10.64 6.06
CA ARG A 32 2.31 9.60 6.37
C ARG A 32 3.20 9.33 5.19
N PHE A 33 4.44 9.05 5.47
CA PHE A 33 5.39 8.57 4.48
C PHE A 33 5.52 7.06 4.62
N GLU A 34 5.20 6.35 3.54
CA GLU A 34 5.34 4.90 3.47
C GLU A 34 6.55 4.55 2.60
N PRO A 35 7.66 4.10 3.21
CA PRO A 35 8.89 3.82 2.47
C PRO A 35 8.75 2.62 1.53
N TYR A 36 7.84 1.70 1.81
CA TYR A 36 7.58 0.50 1.01
C TYR A 36 6.15 0.50 0.49
N ALA A 37 5.91 1.25 -0.57
CA ALA A 37 4.56 1.44 -1.12
C ALA A 37 4.15 0.38 -2.16
N ASN A 38 5.12 -0.16 -2.90
CA ASN A 38 4.87 -1.12 -3.96
C ASN A 38 5.90 -2.24 -3.99
N VAL A 39 5.44 -3.40 -4.43
CA VAL A 39 6.30 -4.54 -4.79
C VAL A 39 6.99 -4.23 -6.11
N ILE A 40 8.29 -4.45 -6.18
CA ILE A 40 9.06 -4.33 -7.42
C ILE A 40 9.10 -5.70 -8.10
N PHE A 41 8.61 -5.76 -9.34
CA PHE A 41 8.64 -6.96 -10.16
C PHE A 41 9.95 -7.01 -10.95
N ASP A 42 10.84 -7.91 -10.56
CA ASP A 42 12.05 -8.24 -11.30
C ASP A 42 11.97 -9.66 -11.90
N HIS A 43 13.02 -10.09 -12.58
CA HIS A 43 13.03 -11.42 -13.22
C HIS A 43 13.00 -12.58 -12.22
N ASN A 44 13.38 -12.34 -10.97
CA ASN A 44 13.50 -13.37 -9.95
C ASN A 44 12.31 -13.43 -8.98
N ILE A 45 11.36 -12.50 -9.10
CA ILE A 45 10.29 -12.32 -8.10
C ILE A 45 9.49 -13.60 -7.85
N TYR A 46 9.14 -14.33 -8.91
CA TYR A 46 8.29 -15.52 -8.78
C TYR A 46 8.97 -16.63 -8.03
N GLU A 47 10.24 -16.88 -8.34
CA GLU A 47 11.03 -17.91 -7.66
C GLU A 47 11.35 -17.51 -6.21
N ALA A 48 11.83 -16.30 -5.99
CA ALA A 48 12.13 -15.77 -4.67
C ALA A 48 10.89 -15.80 -3.76
N ARG A 49 9.75 -15.34 -4.26
CA ARG A 49 8.47 -15.38 -3.54
C ARG A 49 8.07 -16.80 -3.16
N LYS A 50 8.19 -17.75 -4.08
CA LYS A 50 7.88 -19.16 -3.84
C LYS A 50 8.74 -19.75 -2.73
N ILE A 51 10.04 -19.49 -2.77
CA ILE A 51 10.99 -19.98 -1.75
C ILE A 51 10.62 -19.41 -0.37
N VAL A 52 10.42 -18.12 -0.26
CA VAL A 52 10.09 -17.47 1.01
C VAL A 52 8.75 -17.95 1.56
N ARG A 53 7.72 -18.00 0.73
CA ARG A 53 6.37 -18.44 1.17
C ARG A 53 6.35 -19.91 1.57
N ASN A 54 7.05 -20.77 0.85
CA ASN A 54 7.17 -22.18 1.21
C ASN A 54 7.89 -22.37 2.56
N TYR A 55 8.95 -21.61 2.78
CA TYR A 55 9.65 -21.64 4.07
C TYR A 55 8.72 -21.17 5.22
N LEU A 56 8.05 -20.05 5.06
CA LEU A 56 7.12 -19.56 6.07
C LEU A 56 5.99 -20.54 6.35
N ALA A 57 5.41 -21.11 5.31
CA ALA A 57 4.38 -22.15 5.46
C ALA A 57 4.91 -23.39 6.20
N SER A 58 6.16 -23.80 5.98
CA SER A 58 6.76 -24.94 6.66
C SER A 58 6.91 -24.75 8.17
N ILE A 59 6.97 -23.51 8.63
CA ILE A 59 7.04 -23.18 10.06
C ILE A 59 5.70 -22.67 10.62
N GLY A 60 4.60 -22.86 9.87
CA GLY A 60 3.25 -22.54 10.30
C GLY A 60 2.86 -21.06 10.18
N ILE A 61 3.57 -20.27 9.39
CA ILE A 61 3.26 -18.87 9.13
C ILE A 61 2.58 -18.72 7.77
N GLU A 62 1.34 -18.28 7.78
CA GLU A 62 0.62 -17.89 6.57
C GLU A 62 0.77 -16.40 6.30
N THR A 63 0.94 -16.04 5.04
CA THR A 63 1.13 -14.65 4.60
C THR A 63 -0.02 -14.24 3.69
N ILE A 64 -0.63 -13.10 4.01
CA ILE A 64 -1.80 -12.60 3.31
C ILE A 64 -1.63 -11.14 2.90
N GLY A 65 -2.46 -10.70 1.97
CA GLY A 65 -2.48 -9.34 1.48
C GLY A 65 -1.36 -9.04 0.50
N ARG A 66 -1.34 -7.80 0.03
CA ARG A 66 -0.44 -7.34 -1.03
C ARG A 66 1.04 -7.57 -0.73
N PHE A 67 1.47 -7.25 0.48
CA PHE A 67 2.87 -7.46 0.90
C PHE A 67 3.13 -8.88 1.40
N GLY A 68 2.14 -9.53 2.03
CA GLY A 68 2.28 -10.90 2.49
C GLY A 68 2.36 -11.91 1.34
N GLU A 69 1.61 -11.70 0.27
CA GLU A 69 1.71 -12.52 -0.93
C GLU A 69 2.82 -12.04 -1.89
N TRP A 70 3.36 -10.85 -1.63
CA TRP A 70 4.37 -10.19 -2.47
C TRP A 70 3.90 -10.10 -3.92
N ASP A 71 2.67 -9.58 -4.09
CA ASP A 71 2.01 -9.49 -5.39
C ASP A 71 1.28 -8.14 -5.53
N TYR A 72 0.95 -7.79 -6.76
CA TYR A 72 0.26 -6.53 -7.06
C TYR A 72 -1.25 -6.72 -6.98
N LEU A 73 -1.75 -6.85 -5.75
CA LEU A 73 -3.17 -7.07 -5.51
C LEU A 73 -3.96 -5.75 -5.51
N TRP A 74 -5.14 -5.79 -6.11
CA TRP A 74 -6.16 -4.76 -5.92
C TRP A 74 -6.81 -4.88 -4.55
N SER A 75 -7.54 -3.86 -4.11
CA SER A 75 -8.14 -3.80 -2.77
C SER A 75 -9.08 -4.99 -2.49
N ASP A 76 -9.90 -5.36 -3.46
CA ASP A 76 -10.80 -6.52 -3.38
C ASP A 76 -10.02 -7.84 -3.29
N GLN A 77 -8.97 -7.97 -4.06
CA GLN A 77 -8.08 -9.15 -4.02
C GLN A 77 -7.35 -9.26 -2.68
N ALA A 78 -6.89 -8.15 -2.12
CA ALA A 78 -6.25 -8.13 -0.81
C ALA A 78 -7.24 -8.52 0.30
N LEU A 79 -8.47 -8.06 0.23
CA LEU A 79 -9.56 -8.48 1.14
C LEU A 79 -9.84 -9.97 1.01
N TYR A 80 -9.98 -10.47 -0.22
CA TYR A 80 -10.22 -11.89 -0.48
C TYR A 80 -9.08 -12.77 0.04
N SER A 81 -7.84 -12.33 -0.10
CA SER A 81 -6.65 -13.00 0.46
C SER A 81 -6.81 -13.23 1.97
N GLY A 82 -7.28 -12.21 2.71
CA GLY A 82 -7.57 -12.35 4.15
C GLY A 82 -8.71 -13.31 4.44
N LEU A 83 -9.80 -13.22 3.67
CA LEU A 83 -10.97 -14.08 3.85
C LEU A 83 -10.71 -15.56 3.53
N SER A 84 -9.71 -15.87 2.70
CA SER A 84 -9.35 -17.24 2.32
C SER A 84 -8.57 -18.00 3.39
N ILE A 85 -8.14 -17.35 4.44
CA ILE A 85 -7.48 -18.02 5.59
C ILE A 85 -8.49 -18.91 6.33
N LYS A 86 -8.08 -20.12 6.56
CA LYS A 86 -8.88 -21.12 7.28
C LYS A 86 -8.42 -21.27 8.72
#